data_a05a4af1bbd21ec361f624ff4f79ce44
#
_entry.id   a05a4af1bbd21ec361f624ff4f79ce44
#
_cell.length_a   1.000
_cell.length_b   1.000
_cell.length_c   1.000
_cell.angle_alpha   90.00
_cell.angle_beta   90.00
_cell.angle_gamma   90.00
#
_symmetry.space_group_name_H-M   'P 1'
#
loop_
_entity.id
_entity.type
_entity.pdbx_description
1 polymer ?
#
loop_
_entity_poly.entity_id
_entity_poly.type
_entity_poly.pdbx_seq_one_letter_code
_entity_poly.pdbx_strand_id
1 'polypeptide(L)'
;LPSAGARPVAVTVPRVGAPRGVVWADDAVPADDHPTPLDAWRDGCGWPEAASLTVDPTWRTGFYEGALEIDVGGRRRRSHAFFVVRPQPGRPTAAALLALATDTWHAYNDFGGGNLYTGRTHVSLQRPLSPGLLHKPDGPGRRVTVLGPPDRRMATHVGYLTLNHLTPWAGSAGWPDWEEPFLAW
;
A
#
# COMPACT_ATOMS: atom_id res chain seq x y z
N LEU A 1 6.43 22.84 21.42
CA LEU A 1 5.07 22.32 21.24
C LEU A 1 4.99 21.00 21.99
N PRO A 2 3.93 20.75 22.78
CA PRO A 2 3.81 19.47 23.44
C PRO A 2 3.75 18.38 22.38
N SER A 3 4.54 17.32 22.54
CA SER A 3 4.43 16.11 21.72
C SER A 3 2.99 15.63 21.84
N ALA A 4 2.28 15.61 20.73
CA ALA A 4 0.99 14.95 20.67
C ALA A 4 1.26 13.48 21.06
N GLY A 5 0.70 13.04 22.19
CA GLY A 5 0.91 11.67 22.68
C GLY A 5 0.53 10.64 21.62
N ALA A 6 1.09 9.44 21.76
CA ALA A 6 0.81 8.31 20.92
C ALA A 6 -0.71 8.16 20.70
N ARG A 7 -1.12 8.04 19.45
CA ARG A 7 -2.53 7.85 19.10
C ARG A 7 -2.77 6.39 18.79
N PRO A 8 -3.85 5.79 19.28
CA PRO A 8 -4.17 4.42 18.92
C PRO A 8 -4.52 4.33 17.43
N VAL A 9 -3.92 3.36 16.76
CA VAL A 9 -4.22 2.99 15.38
C VAL A 9 -4.84 1.61 15.39
N ALA A 10 -6.02 1.48 14.80
CA ALA A 10 -6.61 0.18 14.58
C ALA A 10 -5.94 -0.49 13.38
N VAL A 11 -5.46 -1.70 13.58
CA VAL A 11 -4.82 -2.50 12.54
C VAL A 11 -5.57 -3.80 12.35
N THR A 12 -5.93 -4.11 11.12
CA THR A 12 -6.51 -5.40 10.76
C THR A 12 -5.71 -6.05 9.64
N VAL A 13 -5.54 -7.36 9.71
CA VAL A 13 -4.80 -8.13 8.72
C VAL A 13 -5.69 -9.25 8.18
N PRO A 14 -6.45 -9.02 7.11
CA PRO A 14 -7.11 -10.06 6.37
C PRO A 14 -6.14 -10.78 5.41
N ARG A 15 -6.42 -12.07 5.18
CA ARG A 15 -5.93 -12.78 4.01
C ARG A 15 -6.81 -12.41 2.81
N VAL A 16 -6.21 -12.05 1.69
CA VAL A 16 -6.95 -11.80 0.44
C VAL A 16 -7.15 -13.11 -0.32
N GLY A 17 -8.29 -13.25 -0.97
CA GLY A 17 -8.70 -14.45 -1.70
C GLY A 17 -9.64 -15.36 -0.88
N ALA A 18 -10.08 -16.43 -1.49
CA ALA A 18 -11.05 -17.36 -0.89
C ALA A 18 -10.36 -18.42 -0.01
N PRO A 19 -10.85 -18.69 1.21
CA PRO A 19 -11.77 -17.85 1.98
C PRO A 19 -11.07 -16.59 2.48
N ARG A 20 -11.75 -15.45 2.42
CA ARG A 20 -11.29 -14.19 3.00
C ARG A 20 -11.58 -14.20 4.50
N GLY A 21 -10.62 -13.78 5.30
CA GLY A 21 -10.81 -13.69 6.75
C GLY A 21 -9.73 -12.87 7.42
N VAL A 22 -10.11 -12.16 8.48
CA VAL A 22 -9.16 -11.46 9.34
C VAL A 22 -8.42 -12.51 10.16
N VAL A 23 -7.10 -12.51 10.08
CA VAL A 23 -6.24 -13.43 10.80
C VAL A 23 -5.61 -12.79 12.03
N TRP A 24 -5.55 -11.46 12.05
CA TRP A 24 -5.04 -10.68 13.17
C TRP A 24 -5.71 -9.31 13.20
N ALA A 25 -5.97 -8.79 14.39
CA ALA A 25 -6.45 -7.44 14.61
C ALA A 25 -5.99 -6.91 15.96
N ASP A 26 -5.72 -5.62 16.01
CA ASP A 26 -5.47 -4.85 17.23
C ASP A 26 -6.01 -3.43 17.02
N ASP A 27 -6.90 -3.01 17.89
CA ASP A 27 -7.58 -1.71 17.77
C ASP A 27 -6.82 -0.57 18.46
N ALA A 28 -5.70 -0.86 19.11
CA ALA A 28 -5.00 0.09 19.96
C ALA A 28 -3.46 0.07 19.79
N VAL A 29 -2.97 -0.23 18.61
CA VAL A 29 -1.53 -0.15 18.32
C VAL A 29 -1.06 1.28 18.58
N PRO A 30 -0.10 1.49 19.49
CA PRO A 30 0.43 2.82 19.76
C PRO A 30 1.23 3.32 18.55
N ALA A 31 0.94 4.52 18.10
CA ALA A 31 1.67 5.14 17.01
C ALA A 31 1.91 6.62 17.27
N ASP A 32 3.10 7.06 16.92
CA ASP A 32 3.50 8.46 17.00
C ASP A 32 3.50 9.09 15.59
N ASP A 33 3.42 10.41 15.58
CA ASP A 33 3.51 11.20 14.37
C ASP A 33 4.99 11.46 14.05
N HIS A 34 5.45 10.93 12.95
CA HIS A 34 6.82 11.10 12.48
C HIS A 34 6.85 11.91 11.18
N PRO A 35 7.73 12.90 11.06
CA PRO A 35 7.89 13.64 9.82
C PRO A 35 8.39 12.72 8.71
N THR A 36 7.88 12.93 7.50
CA THR A 36 8.39 12.24 6.32
C THR A 36 9.73 12.87 5.91
N PRO A 37 10.83 12.12 5.88
CA PRO A 37 12.13 12.64 5.42
C PRO A 37 12.06 13.13 3.97
N LEU A 38 12.83 14.16 3.64
CA LEU A 38 12.88 14.71 2.27
C LEU A 38 13.30 13.68 1.22
N ASP A 39 14.17 12.75 1.61
CA ASP A 39 14.69 11.69 0.75
C ASP A 39 14.04 10.34 1.00
N ALA A 40 12.85 10.30 1.61
CA ALA A 40 12.13 9.07 1.91
C ALA A 40 11.90 8.18 0.66
N TRP A 41 11.79 8.80 -0.51
CA TRP A 41 11.70 8.07 -1.78
C TRP A 41 12.93 7.23 -2.07
N ARG A 42 14.13 7.67 -1.62
CA ARG A 42 15.43 7.03 -1.87
C ARG A 42 15.88 6.15 -0.70
N ASP A 43 15.83 6.70 0.51
CA ASP A 43 16.46 6.11 1.68
C ASP A 43 15.46 5.41 2.61
N GLY A 44 14.16 5.55 2.34
CA GLY A 44 13.11 5.11 3.24
C GLY A 44 12.83 6.13 4.33
N CYS A 45 11.92 5.77 5.23
CA CYS A 45 11.50 6.68 6.31
C CYS A 45 12.35 6.57 7.57
N GLY A 46 12.94 5.40 7.83
CA GLY A 46 13.72 5.17 9.04
C GLY A 46 12.91 5.36 10.34
N TRP A 47 11.58 5.30 10.26
CA TRP A 47 10.72 5.44 11.43
C TRP A 47 10.92 4.25 12.39
N PRO A 48 10.82 4.49 13.69
CA PRO A 48 10.91 3.40 14.66
C PRO A 48 9.75 2.42 14.48
N GLU A 49 9.99 1.18 14.86
CA GLU A 49 8.95 0.16 14.89
C GLU A 49 7.93 0.48 16.00
N ALA A 50 6.66 0.57 15.61
CA ALA A 50 5.56 0.79 16.56
C ALA A 50 4.96 -0.52 17.08
N ALA A 51 4.95 -1.56 16.25
CA ALA A 51 4.46 -2.89 16.60
C ALA A 51 5.08 -3.96 15.70
N SER A 52 5.11 -5.19 16.17
CA SER A 52 5.52 -6.36 15.40
C SER A 52 4.41 -7.39 15.37
N LEU A 53 4.33 -8.12 14.27
CA LEU A 53 3.38 -9.18 14.04
C LEU A 53 4.13 -10.47 13.75
N THR A 54 3.92 -11.46 14.58
CA THR A 54 4.45 -12.80 14.33
C THR A 54 3.46 -13.60 13.46
N VAL A 55 3.94 -14.09 12.33
CA VAL A 55 3.13 -14.96 11.45
C VAL A 55 2.93 -16.31 12.14
N ASP A 56 1.67 -16.65 12.43
CA ASP A 56 1.32 -17.93 13.05
C ASP A 56 1.53 -19.06 12.04
N PRO A 57 2.09 -20.22 12.46
CA PRO A 57 2.27 -21.39 11.58
C PRO A 57 1.00 -21.93 10.93
N THR A 58 -0.16 -21.61 11.46
CA THR A 58 -1.47 -21.99 10.91
C THR A 58 -1.94 -21.09 9.77
N TRP A 59 -1.27 -19.95 9.55
CA TRP A 59 -1.65 -19.05 8.48
C TRP A 59 -1.38 -19.70 7.13
N ARG A 60 -2.38 -19.64 6.29
CA ARG A 60 -2.29 -20.22 4.95
C ARG A 60 -1.39 -19.38 4.06
N THR A 61 -0.67 -20.03 3.15
CA THR A 61 0.03 -19.36 2.06
C THR A 61 -0.89 -18.37 1.34
N GLY A 62 -0.38 -17.19 1.01
CA GLY A 62 -1.15 -16.20 0.27
C GLY A 62 -0.74 -14.77 0.53
N PHE A 63 -1.50 -13.86 -0.03
CA PHE A 63 -1.35 -12.42 0.12
C PHE A 63 -2.15 -11.93 1.33
N TYR A 64 -1.50 -11.13 2.14
CA TYR A 64 -2.08 -10.52 3.33
C TYR A 64 -1.96 -9.02 3.23
N GLU A 65 -3.03 -8.34 3.59
CA GLU A 65 -3.10 -6.90 3.54
C GLU A 65 -3.37 -6.34 4.94
N GLY A 66 -2.47 -5.51 5.41
CA GLY A 66 -2.67 -4.75 6.64
C GLY A 66 -3.42 -3.46 6.35
N ALA A 67 -4.58 -3.27 6.92
CA ALA A 67 -5.31 -2.00 6.92
C ALA A 67 -5.06 -1.30 8.27
N LEU A 68 -4.53 -0.08 8.19
CA LEU A 68 -4.26 0.77 9.34
C LEU A 68 -5.25 1.93 9.33
N GLU A 69 -6.01 2.10 10.39
CA GLU A 69 -7.03 3.13 10.49
C GLU A 69 -6.82 4.01 11.73
N ILE A 70 -6.94 5.31 11.53
CA ILE A 70 -6.85 6.29 12.60
C ILE A 70 -7.91 7.38 12.42
N ASP A 71 -8.49 7.87 13.50
CA ASP A 71 -9.30 9.09 13.48
C ASP A 71 -8.42 10.31 13.75
N VAL A 72 -8.50 11.28 12.85
CA VAL A 72 -7.80 12.56 12.98
C VAL A 72 -8.82 13.68 12.83
N GLY A 73 -9.21 14.28 13.96
CA GLY A 73 -10.18 15.39 13.96
C GLY A 73 -11.55 15.02 13.41
N GLY A 74 -12.08 13.84 13.76
CA GLY A 74 -13.36 13.33 13.30
C GLY A 74 -13.35 12.80 11.85
N ARG A 75 -12.17 12.64 11.27
CA ARG A 75 -11.98 12.08 9.93
C ARG A 75 -11.18 10.79 10.00
N ARG A 76 -11.80 9.71 9.57
CA ARG A 76 -11.10 8.43 9.44
C ARG A 76 -10.07 8.52 8.30
N ARG A 77 -8.84 8.19 8.62
CA ARG A 77 -7.74 8.02 7.68
C ARG A 77 -7.38 6.56 7.62
N ARG A 78 -7.10 6.07 6.41
CA ARG A 78 -6.71 4.69 6.18
C ARG A 78 -5.43 4.62 5.38
N SER A 79 -4.56 3.72 5.76
CA SER A 79 -3.37 3.34 5.02
C SER A 79 -3.30 1.82 4.90
N HIS A 80 -2.49 1.34 3.97
CA HIS A 80 -2.39 -0.08 3.67
C HIS A 80 -0.93 -0.50 3.59
N ALA A 81 -0.68 -1.71 4.03
CA ALA A 81 0.57 -2.42 3.85
C ALA A 81 0.28 -3.84 3.38
N PHE A 82 1.25 -4.54 2.85
CA PHE A 82 1.06 -5.93 2.45
C PHE A 82 2.28 -6.78 2.75
N PHE A 83 2.06 -8.07 2.85
CA PHE A 83 3.10 -9.09 2.88
C PHE A 83 2.58 -10.42 2.31
N VAL A 84 3.50 -11.31 2.01
CA VAL A 84 3.18 -12.62 1.46
C VAL A 84 3.65 -13.70 2.44
N VAL A 85 2.73 -14.57 2.83
CA VAL A 85 3.07 -15.79 3.56
C VAL A 85 3.36 -16.88 2.53
N ARG A 86 4.58 -17.39 2.56
CA ARG A 86 5.03 -18.47 1.66
C ARG A 86 4.87 -19.83 2.35
N PRO A 87 4.72 -20.92 1.58
CA PRO A 87 4.73 -22.27 2.16
C PRO A 87 6.11 -22.56 2.74
N GLN A 88 6.15 -23.49 3.68
CA GLN A 88 7.43 -24.01 4.15
C GLN A 88 8.21 -24.64 2.99
N PRO A 89 9.55 -24.46 2.95
CA PRO A 89 10.36 -25.11 1.94
C PRO A 89 10.08 -26.63 1.84
N GLY A 90 9.91 -27.13 0.63
CA GLY A 90 9.63 -28.54 0.37
C GLY A 90 8.18 -28.99 0.65
N ARG A 91 7.28 -28.09 1.04
CA ARG A 91 5.87 -28.39 1.28
C ARG A 91 4.95 -27.48 0.45
N PRO A 92 4.90 -27.65 -0.88
CA PRO A 92 3.98 -26.88 -1.70
C PRO A 92 2.53 -27.20 -1.29
N THR A 93 1.72 -26.16 -1.15
CA THR A 93 0.32 -26.30 -0.71
C THR A 93 -0.68 -25.93 -1.81
N ALA A 94 -0.20 -25.55 -3.00
CA ALA A 94 -1.02 -25.10 -4.10
C ALA A 94 -0.56 -25.71 -5.42
N ALA A 95 -1.51 -25.94 -6.32
CA ALA A 95 -1.25 -26.44 -7.68
C ALA A 95 -0.80 -25.33 -8.65
N ALA A 96 -1.02 -24.08 -8.30
CA ALA A 96 -0.68 -22.91 -9.11
C ALA A 96 0.02 -21.85 -8.28
N LEU A 97 0.90 -21.09 -8.93
CA LEU A 97 1.61 -19.94 -8.37
C LEU A 97 1.15 -18.66 -9.06
N LEU A 98 0.67 -17.70 -8.30
CA LEU A 98 0.47 -16.35 -8.78
C LEU A 98 1.70 -15.51 -8.45
N ALA A 99 2.36 -15.00 -9.49
CA ALA A 99 3.45 -14.04 -9.35
C ALA A 99 2.88 -12.62 -9.37
N LEU A 100 3.03 -11.91 -8.26
CA LEU A 100 2.59 -10.52 -8.12
C LEU A 100 3.69 -9.57 -8.57
N ALA A 101 3.30 -8.50 -9.28
CA ALA A 101 4.23 -7.50 -9.78
C ALA A 101 4.62 -6.46 -8.71
N THR A 102 5.00 -6.91 -7.52
CA THR A 102 5.27 -6.04 -6.36
C THR A 102 6.38 -5.01 -6.63
N ASP A 103 7.39 -5.36 -7.40
CA ASP A 103 8.44 -4.41 -7.79
C ASP A 103 7.88 -3.29 -8.66
N THR A 104 6.93 -3.61 -9.54
CA THR A 104 6.20 -2.60 -10.34
C THR A 104 5.39 -1.68 -9.43
N TRP A 105 4.72 -2.21 -8.41
CA TRP A 105 3.99 -1.38 -7.46
C TRP A 105 4.93 -0.40 -6.75
N HIS A 106 6.08 -0.85 -6.29
CA HIS A 106 7.10 0.03 -5.68
C HIS A 106 7.68 1.04 -6.67
N ALA A 107 7.81 0.66 -7.94
CA ALA A 107 8.25 1.56 -9.00
C ALA A 107 7.29 2.73 -9.23
N TYR A 108 6.00 2.51 -9.02
CA TYR A 108 4.95 3.54 -9.12
C TYR A 108 4.63 4.25 -7.81
N ASN A 109 5.14 3.78 -6.68
CA ASN A 109 4.86 4.37 -5.38
C ASN A 109 5.46 5.78 -5.27
N ASP A 110 4.61 6.80 -5.09
CA ASP A 110 5.03 8.20 -4.99
C ASP A 110 5.36 8.66 -3.58
N PHE A 111 5.22 7.80 -2.60
CA PHE A 111 5.48 8.21 -1.22
C PHE A 111 6.88 8.80 -1.06
N GLY A 112 6.96 9.95 -0.39
CA GLY A 112 8.23 10.67 -0.22
C GLY A 112 8.63 11.53 -1.43
N GLY A 113 7.72 11.75 -2.40
CA GLY A 113 7.88 12.75 -3.47
C GLY A 113 8.62 12.27 -4.71
N GLY A 114 8.66 10.95 -4.97
CA GLY A 114 9.24 10.46 -6.22
C GLY A 114 9.11 8.97 -6.46
N ASN A 115 9.07 8.60 -7.72
CA ASN A 115 9.04 7.22 -8.20
C ASN A 115 9.91 7.05 -9.46
N LEU A 116 10.04 5.84 -10.00
CA LEU A 116 10.89 5.59 -11.17
C LEU A 116 10.36 6.27 -12.44
N TYR A 117 9.06 6.58 -12.52
CA TYR A 117 8.44 7.23 -13.69
C TYR A 117 8.49 8.76 -13.61
N THR A 118 8.83 9.32 -12.45
CA THR A 118 9.00 10.77 -12.25
C THR A 118 10.47 11.20 -12.28
N GLY A 119 11.33 10.42 -12.91
CA GLY A 119 12.74 10.74 -13.14
C GLY A 119 13.70 10.27 -12.06
N ARG A 120 13.26 9.37 -11.17
CA ARG A 120 14.15 8.73 -10.21
C ARG A 120 14.79 7.48 -10.82
N THR A 121 16.04 7.21 -10.50
CA THR A 121 16.79 6.04 -11.00
C THR A 121 16.72 4.84 -10.07
N HIS A 122 16.35 5.06 -8.82
CA HIS A 122 16.14 4.04 -7.80
C HIS A 122 15.13 4.54 -6.77
N VAL A 123 14.50 3.64 -6.04
CA VAL A 123 13.55 3.94 -4.98
C VAL A 123 13.71 2.95 -3.84
N SER A 124 13.45 3.40 -2.62
CA SER A 124 13.44 2.54 -1.43
C SER A 124 12.14 1.74 -1.35
N LEU A 125 12.24 0.48 -0.92
CA LEU A 125 11.09 -0.33 -0.50
C LEU A 125 10.70 -0.06 0.97
N GLN A 126 11.57 0.57 1.75
CA GLN A 126 11.36 0.87 3.18
C GLN A 126 10.61 2.19 3.38
N ARG A 127 9.47 2.31 2.70
CA ARG A 127 8.59 3.47 2.79
C ARG A 127 7.14 3.04 2.68
N PRO A 128 6.20 3.77 3.28
CA PRO A 128 4.78 3.49 3.14
C PRO A 128 4.34 3.48 1.67
N LEU A 129 3.22 2.81 1.42
CA LEU A 129 2.54 2.92 0.14
C LEU A 129 1.77 4.24 0.08
N SER A 130 1.84 4.91 -1.05
CA SER A 130 1.03 6.11 -1.28
C SER A 130 -0.46 5.80 -1.17
N PRO A 131 -1.26 6.72 -0.64
CA PRO A 131 -2.71 6.58 -0.67
C PRO A 131 -3.21 6.30 -2.09
N GLY A 132 -4.05 5.31 -2.25
CA GLY A 132 -4.60 4.91 -3.54
C GLY A 132 -3.78 3.89 -4.33
N LEU A 133 -2.60 3.48 -3.85
CA LEU A 133 -1.78 2.49 -4.56
C LEU A 133 -2.43 1.10 -4.56
N LEU A 134 -2.82 0.58 -3.42
CA LEU A 134 -3.54 -0.69 -3.30
C LEU A 134 -5.05 -0.51 -3.42
N HIS A 135 -5.60 0.53 -2.82
CA HIS A 135 -7.02 0.82 -2.88
C HIS A 135 -7.27 2.24 -3.34
N LYS A 136 -8.07 2.38 -4.37
CA LYS A 136 -8.50 3.69 -4.86
C LYS A 136 -9.44 4.32 -3.83
N PRO A 137 -9.30 5.62 -3.52
CA PRO A 137 -10.13 6.30 -2.54
C PRO A 137 -11.64 6.21 -2.79
N ASP A 138 -12.01 6.12 -4.05
CA ASP A 138 -13.41 6.07 -4.52
C ASP A 138 -13.90 4.64 -4.83
N GLY A 139 -13.11 3.63 -4.42
CA GLY A 139 -13.42 2.22 -4.64
C GLY A 139 -12.86 1.63 -5.94
N PRO A 140 -13.01 0.31 -6.13
CA PRO A 140 -12.48 -0.40 -7.27
C PRO A 140 -12.94 0.19 -8.61
N GLY A 141 -12.02 0.30 -9.56
CA GLY A 141 -12.34 0.74 -10.92
C GLY A 141 -12.55 2.24 -11.09
N ARG A 142 -12.77 3.00 -10.03
CA ARG A 142 -12.97 4.44 -10.14
C ARG A 142 -11.62 5.18 -10.18
N ARG A 143 -11.40 5.94 -11.23
CA ARG A 143 -10.21 6.76 -11.36
C ARG A 143 -10.34 8.01 -10.50
N VAL A 144 -9.26 8.37 -9.87
CA VAL A 144 -9.21 9.64 -9.15
C VAL A 144 -8.94 10.76 -10.16
N THR A 145 -9.76 11.78 -10.12
CA THR A 145 -9.56 12.99 -10.92
C THR A 145 -8.55 13.91 -10.26
N VAL A 146 -7.66 14.49 -11.05
CA VAL A 146 -6.78 15.54 -10.58
C VAL A 146 -7.61 16.76 -10.21
N LEU A 147 -7.45 17.25 -8.98
CA LEU A 147 -8.12 18.45 -8.52
C LEU A 147 -7.33 19.68 -8.98
N GLY A 148 -7.97 20.53 -9.77
CA GLY A 148 -7.41 21.79 -10.28
C GLY A 148 -6.97 21.74 -11.75
N PRO A 149 -6.72 22.89 -12.37
CA PRO A 149 -6.21 22.96 -13.73
C PRO A 149 -4.77 22.44 -13.76
N PRO A 150 -4.49 21.35 -14.49
CA PRO A 150 -3.12 20.85 -14.62
C PRO A 150 -2.28 21.85 -15.43
N ASP A 151 -1.03 22.07 -15.02
CA ASP A 151 -0.08 22.72 -15.91
C ASP A 151 0.21 21.84 -17.14
N ARG A 152 0.92 22.36 -18.15
CA ARG A 152 1.20 21.59 -19.37
C ARG A 152 1.94 20.28 -19.12
N ARG A 153 2.86 20.26 -18.15
CA ARG A 153 3.62 19.04 -17.80
C ARG A 153 2.71 18.02 -17.13
N MET A 154 1.87 18.48 -16.22
CA MET A 154 0.88 17.64 -15.55
C MET A 154 -0.12 17.08 -16.55
N ALA A 155 -0.63 17.90 -17.50
CA ALA A 155 -1.55 17.44 -18.53
C ALA A 155 -0.96 16.33 -19.40
N THR A 156 0.30 16.43 -19.79
CA THR A 156 1.00 15.39 -20.56
C THR A 156 1.16 14.11 -19.74
N HIS A 157 1.54 14.24 -18.48
CA HIS A 157 1.69 13.08 -17.59
C HIS A 157 0.36 12.40 -17.32
N VAL A 158 -0.70 13.15 -17.02
CA VAL A 158 -2.05 12.63 -16.83
C VAL A 158 -2.56 11.95 -18.11
N GLY A 159 -2.31 12.53 -19.27
CA GLY A 159 -2.64 11.93 -20.56
C GLY A 159 -1.97 10.57 -20.75
N TYR A 160 -0.68 10.48 -20.49
CA TYR A 160 0.06 9.23 -20.53
C TYR A 160 -0.52 8.16 -19.60
N LEU A 161 -0.75 8.52 -18.35
CA LEU A 161 -1.31 7.59 -17.36
C LEU A 161 -2.70 7.09 -17.78
N THR A 162 -3.53 8.00 -18.32
CA THR A 162 -4.88 7.66 -18.77
C THR A 162 -4.87 6.71 -19.96
N LEU A 163 -4.01 6.96 -20.95
CA LEU A 163 -3.88 6.11 -22.13
C LEU A 163 -3.38 4.70 -21.78
N ASN A 164 -2.56 4.58 -20.77
CA ASN A 164 -2.04 3.30 -20.31
C ASN A 164 -2.87 2.65 -19.20
N HIS A 165 -4.11 3.10 -19.00
CA HIS A 165 -4.99 2.62 -17.93
C HIS A 165 -4.44 2.77 -16.50
N LEU A 166 -3.40 3.56 -16.36
CA LEU A 166 -2.85 3.94 -15.07
C LEU A 166 -3.71 5.06 -14.50
N THR A 167 -3.85 5.11 -13.19
CA THR A 167 -4.53 6.26 -12.60
C THR A 167 -3.62 7.48 -12.64
N PRO A 168 -4.18 8.72 -12.70
CA PRO A 168 -3.40 9.94 -12.50
C PRO A 168 -2.75 10.04 -11.13
N TRP A 169 -3.12 9.19 -10.23
CA TRP A 169 -2.34 8.83 -9.07
C TRP A 169 -1.15 8.03 -9.50
N ALA A 170 -0.11 8.20 -8.80
CA ALA A 170 0.99 7.30 -8.84
C ALA A 170 0.50 5.86 -8.74
N GLY A 171 0.21 5.32 -9.86
CA GLY A 171 -0.11 3.98 -10.11
C GLY A 171 -0.86 3.20 -9.03
N SER A 172 -2.09 2.94 -9.22
CA SER A 172 -2.60 1.65 -8.81
C SER A 172 -1.96 0.65 -9.76
N ALA A 173 -0.86 0.11 -9.41
CA ALA A 173 -0.03 -0.73 -10.28
C ALA A 173 -0.65 -2.10 -10.58
N GLY A 174 -1.89 -2.13 -10.95
CA GLY A 174 -2.61 -3.33 -11.36
C GLY A 174 -3.34 -4.06 -10.24
N TRP A 175 -2.91 -3.92 -8.98
CA TRP A 175 -3.51 -4.65 -7.87
C TRP A 175 -5.04 -4.54 -7.82
N PRO A 176 -5.67 -3.35 -7.70
CA PRO A 176 -7.12 -3.25 -7.55
C PRO A 176 -7.90 -3.59 -8.82
N ASP A 177 -7.26 -3.58 -9.98
CA ASP A 177 -7.94 -3.76 -11.27
C ASP A 177 -7.83 -5.20 -11.79
N TRP A 178 -6.76 -5.92 -11.46
CA TRP A 178 -6.44 -7.21 -12.06
C TRP A 178 -6.15 -8.30 -11.03
N GLU A 179 -5.22 -8.05 -10.12
CA GLU A 179 -4.67 -9.09 -9.26
C GLU A 179 -5.60 -9.42 -8.10
N GLU A 180 -6.17 -8.42 -7.41
CA GLU A 180 -7.13 -8.64 -6.33
C GLU A 180 -8.41 -9.34 -6.82
N PRO A 181 -9.06 -8.89 -7.91
CA PRO A 181 -10.21 -9.60 -8.47
C PRO A 181 -9.90 -11.05 -8.86
N PHE A 182 -8.72 -11.30 -9.42
CA PHE A 182 -8.29 -12.66 -9.76
C PHE A 182 -8.11 -13.55 -8.51
N LEU A 183 -7.55 -13.00 -7.43
CA LEU A 183 -7.42 -13.72 -6.16
C LEU A 183 -8.77 -13.98 -5.48
N ALA A 184 -9.74 -13.12 -5.73
CA ALA A 184 -11.08 -13.25 -5.16
C ALA A 184 -11.96 -14.23 -5.93
N TRP A 185 -11.63 -14.50 -7.18
CA TRP A 185 -12.31 -15.48 -8.05
C TRP A 185 -11.94 -16.92 -7.68
#